data_a1da3cbe43b36d3c0a464714b926b713
#
_entry.id   a1da3cbe43b36d3c0a464714b926b713
#
_cell.length_a   1.000
_cell.length_b   1.000
_cell.length_c   1.000
_cell.angle_alpha   90.00
_cell.angle_beta   90.00
_cell.angle_gamma   90.00
#
_symmetry.space_group_name_H-M   'P 1'
#
loop_
_entity.id
_entity.type
_entity.pdbx_description
1 polymer ?
#
loop_
_entity_poly.entity_id
_entity_poly.type
_entity_poly.pdbx_seq_one_letter_code
_entity_poly.pdbx_strand_id
1 'polypeptide(L)'
;MNHKLCCIGYITRDKIVTPGNTVYMPGGTAFYFAKAVSRLQAENFLLVTALAEEDRAAADDITNEGIEVKLVPTAHSHSFENIYGDNPNDRSQRVTAQADPFCIEDLKDVQADIIHLGTLLADDFSLEVIKHLASKSTLAADVQGFLRKVENEKVYPVDWAEKKEALKYIHTLKANESEMEVLTGCSEPHEAALLIADWGVKTVLLTLGDKGSLIYSGGQFYDIPAYPTLQVVDATGCGDTYMAGYLYKRSQGASYEEAGCFAAAMCTIKLQSHGPFNGTEEAINAILSGVKH
;
A
#
# COMPACT_ATOMS: atom_id res chain seq x y z
N MET A 1 2.15 19.08 -15.36
CA MET A 1 1.33 18.08 -16.09
C MET A 1 0.39 17.45 -15.08
N ASN A 2 -0.81 17.03 -15.47
CA ASN A 2 -1.69 16.32 -14.53
C ASN A 2 -1.28 14.86 -14.51
N HIS A 3 -0.92 14.32 -13.34
CA HIS A 3 -0.56 12.91 -13.21
C HIS A 3 -1.84 12.05 -13.23
N LYS A 4 -1.77 10.85 -13.78
CA LYS A 4 -2.88 9.89 -13.72
C LYS A 4 -2.95 9.19 -12.38
N LEU A 5 -1.79 8.90 -11.79
CA LEU A 5 -1.66 8.20 -10.52
C LEU A 5 -0.58 8.88 -9.67
N CYS A 6 -0.87 9.04 -8.38
CA CYS A 6 0.09 9.51 -7.39
C CYS A 6 0.03 8.57 -6.19
N CYS A 7 1.18 8.25 -5.62
CA CYS A 7 1.28 7.63 -4.31
C CYS A 7 1.88 8.64 -3.34
N ILE A 8 1.20 8.90 -2.21
CA ILE A 8 1.73 9.69 -1.11
C ILE A 8 1.93 8.75 0.07
N GLY A 9 3.16 8.63 0.54
CA GLY A 9 3.49 7.74 1.64
C GLY A 9 4.95 7.83 2.01
N TYR A 10 5.42 6.92 2.85
CA TYR A 10 6.78 6.96 3.34
C TYR A 10 7.63 5.85 2.73
N ILE A 11 8.84 6.22 2.32
CA ILE A 11 9.94 5.28 2.21
C ILE A 11 10.54 5.16 3.61
N THR A 12 10.77 3.94 4.08
CA THR A 12 11.29 3.67 5.41
C THR A 12 12.73 3.20 5.36
N ARG A 13 13.43 3.35 6.47
CA ARG A 13 14.71 2.72 6.72
C ARG A 13 14.50 1.50 7.59
N ASP A 14 14.47 0.31 6.97
CA ASP A 14 14.24 -0.94 7.66
C ASP A 14 15.57 -1.60 8.05
N LYS A 15 15.68 -1.97 9.32
CA LYS A 15 16.75 -2.80 9.85
C LYS A 15 16.21 -4.22 10.04
N ILE A 16 16.78 -5.16 9.29
CA ILE A 16 16.45 -6.58 9.37
C ILE A 16 17.54 -7.28 10.20
N VAL A 17 17.17 -7.84 11.32
CA VAL A 17 18.07 -8.58 12.23
C VAL A 17 17.69 -10.05 12.20
N THR A 18 18.64 -10.90 11.85
CA THR A 18 18.52 -12.37 11.90
C THR A 18 19.66 -12.95 12.75
N PRO A 19 19.60 -14.23 13.20
CA PRO A 19 20.65 -14.86 14.02
C PRO A 19 22.03 -14.92 13.37
N GLY A 20 22.61 -13.98 12.86
CA GLY A 20 23.96 -13.98 12.25
C GLY A 20 24.17 -12.86 11.23
N ASN A 21 23.10 -12.09 10.96
CA ASN A 21 23.20 -10.99 9.99
C ASN A 21 22.32 -9.80 10.38
N THR A 22 22.78 -8.61 10.03
CA THR A 22 21.99 -7.38 10.11
C THR A 22 22.11 -6.65 8.79
N VAL A 23 20.97 -6.37 8.16
CA VAL A 23 20.88 -5.67 6.86
C VAL A 23 20.01 -4.43 7.02
N TYR A 24 20.42 -3.32 6.40
CA TYR A 24 19.61 -2.13 6.25
C TYR A 24 19.11 -2.06 4.80
N MET A 25 17.83 -1.80 4.62
CA MET A 25 17.22 -1.69 3.30
C MET A 25 16.06 -0.68 3.33
N PRO A 26 15.77 -0.03 2.20
CA PRO A 26 14.54 0.74 2.10
C PRO A 26 13.31 -0.16 2.12
N GLY A 27 12.24 0.35 2.72
CA GLY A 27 10.94 -0.31 2.80
C GLY A 27 9.82 0.73 2.78
N GLY A 28 8.67 0.37 3.34
CA GLY A 28 7.49 1.22 3.43
C GLY A 28 6.60 1.18 2.19
N THR A 29 5.35 1.64 2.37
CA THR A 29 4.31 1.58 1.33
C THR A 29 4.72 2.31 0.06
N ALA A 30 5.29 3.51 0.18
CA ALA A 30 5.75 4.32 -0.94
C ALA A 30 6.84 3.61 -1.77
N PHE A 31 7.78 2.93 -1.10
CA PHE A 31 8.86 2.19 -1.76
C PHE A 31 8.31 1.01 -2.58
N TYR A 32 7.53 0.13 -1.94
CA TYR A 32 6.99 -1.06 -2.62
C TYR A 32 6.04 -0.69 -3.75
N PHE A 33 5.19 0.32 -3.54
CA PHE A 33 4.28 0.82 -4.56
C PHE A 33 5.05 1.40 -5.77
N ALA A 34 6.00 2.30 -5.55
CA ALA A 34 6.77 2.94 -6.62
C ALA A 34 7.60 1.91 -7.41
N LYS A 35 8.26 0.96 -6.71
CA LYS A 35 9.00 -0.12 -7.37
C LYS A 35 8.09 -1.03 -8.22
N ALA A 36 6.86 -1.29 -7.78
CA ALA A 36 5.91 -2.05 -8.59
C ALA A 36 5.49 -1.27 -9.85
N VAL A 37 5.19 0.04 -9.70
CA VAL A 37 4.80 0.89 -10.81
C VAL A 37 5.94 1.10 -11.82
N SER A 38 7.21 1.21 -11.37
CA SER A 38 8.34 1.36 -12.27
C SER A 38 8.48 0.18 -13.24
N ARG A 39 8.13 -1.05 -12.79
CA ARG A 39 8.16 -2.25 -13.64
C ARG A 39 7.03 -2.30 -14.67
N LEU A 40 5.96 -1.53 -14.46
CA LEU A 40 4.83 -1.42 -15.39
C LEU A 40 5.02 -0.29 -16.41
N GLN A 41 6.13 0.44 -16.37
CA GLN A 41 6.42 1.59 -17.23
C GLN A 41 5.26 2.60 -17.25
N ALA A 42 4.66 2.83 -16.07
CA ALA A 42 3.52 3.73 -15.95
C ALA A 42 3.92 5.17 -16.28
N GLU A 43 3.36 5.70 -17.34
CA GLU A 43 3.50 7.11 -17.67
C GLU A 43 2.65 7.97 -16.69
N ASN A 44 3.14 9.18 -16.40
CA ASN A 44 2.42 10.15 -15.56
C ASN A 44 2.13 9.65 -14.13
N PHE A 45 3.09 8.95 -13.52
CA PHE A 45 3.08 8.60 -12.11
C PHE A 45 3.95 9.56 -11.29
N LEU A 46 3.41 10.02 -10.16
CA LEU A 46 4.12 10.83 -9.17
C LEU A 46 4.24 10.07 -7.85
N LEU A 47 5.43 9.97 -7.32
CA LEU A 47 5.67 9.56 -5.94
C LEU A 47 5.88 10.80 -5.06
N VAL A 48 5.12 10.92 -3.97
CA VAL A 48 5.37 11.91 -2.90
C VAL A 48 5.77 11.14 -1.65
N THR A 49 6.97 11.41 -1.14
CA THR A 49 7.48 10.72 0.04
C THR A 49 8.22 11.66 0.98
N ALA A 50 8.16 11.37 2.28
CA ALA A 50 8.91 12.11 3.28
C ALA A 50 10.13 11.28 3.72
N LEU A 51 11.32 11.89 3.65
CA LEU A 51 12.59 11.29 4.03
C LEU A 51 13.50 12.33 4.70
N ALA A 52 14.29 11.88 5.66
CA ALA A 52 15.45 12.64 6.14
C ALA A 52 16.53 12.70 5.05
N GLU A 53 17.35 13.77 5.07
CA GLU A 53 18.38 13.99 4.06
C GLU A 53 19.40 12.83 4.00
N GLU A 54 19.69 12.19 5.13
CA GLU A 54 20.63 11.06 5.20
C GLU A 54 20.14 9.79 4.46
N ASP A 55 18.82 9.66 4.25
CA ASP A 55 18.20 8.51 3.58
C ASP A 55 17.78 8.83 2.13
N ARG A 56 18.11 10.02 1.62
CA ARG A 56 17.72 10.51 0.30
C ARG A 56 18.07 9.57 -0.85
N ALA A 57 19.14 8.80 -0.72
CA ALA A 57 19.58 7.86 -1.75
C ALA A 57 18.45 6.87 -2.17
N ALA A 58 17.54 6.50 -1.26
CA ALA A 58 16.42 5.62 -1.59
C ALA A 58 15.41 6.28 -2.55
N ALA A 59 15.22 7.60 -2.45
CA ALA A 59 14.38 8.36 -3.39
C ALA A 59 15.09 8.60 -4.72
N ASP A 60 16.40 8.86 -4.67
CA ASP A 60 17.25 9.04 -5.87
C ASP A 60 17.27 7.74 -6.72
N ASP A 61 17.32 6.56 -6.09
CA ASP A 61 17.23 5.27 -6.78
C ASP A 61 15.91 5.10 -7.54
N ILE A 62 14.79 5.52 -6.94
CA ILE A 62 13.48 5.50 -7.60
C ILE A 62 13.44 6.50 -8.76
N THR A 63 14.02 7.67 -8.58
CA THR A 63 14.13 8.68 -9.64
C THR A 63 14.96 8.16 -10.82
N ASN A 64 16.05 7.44 -10.55
CA ASN A 64 16.90 6.82 -11.58
C ASN A 64 16.16 5.71 -12.37
N GLU A 65 15.09 5.14 -11.82
CA GLU A 65 14.18 4.22 -12.53
C GLU A 65 13.13 4.94 -13.40
N GLY A 66 13.19 6.27 -13.48
CA GLY A 66 12.31 7.08 -14.34
C GLY A 66 11.01 7.53 -13.66
N ILE A 67 10.89 7.38 -12.34
CA ILE A 67 9.73 7.85 -11.57
C ILE A 67 9.96 9.31 -11.15
N GLU A 68 8.97 10.16 -11.35
CA GLU A 68 8.95 11.51 -10.79
C GLU A 68 8.73 11.45 -9.29
N VAL A 69 9.67 12.03 -8.50
CA VAL A 69 9.62 12.00 -7.04
C VAL A 69 9.56 13.42 -6.50
N LYS A 70 8.52 13.70 -5.70
CA LYS A 70 8.45 14.89 -4.83
C LYS A 70 8.88 14.50 -3.42
N LEU A 71 10.03 14.99 -3.00
CA LEU A 71 10.55 14.75 -1.65
C LEU A 71 10.03 15.83 -0.69
N VAL A 72 9.43 15.41 0.41
CA VAL A 72 9.04 16.24 1.56
C VAL A 72 10.11 16.09 2.62
N PRO A 73 10.83 17.15 2.99
CA PRO A 73 11.84 17.09 4.03
C PRO A 73 11.25 16.79 5.40
N THR A 74 11.86 15.91 6.17
CA THR A 74 11.52 15.60 7.55
C THR A 74 12.78 15.42 8.38
N ALA A 75 12.70 15.62 9.69
CA ALA A 75 13.84 15.49 10.58
C ALA A 75 14.37 14.05 10.66
N HIS A 76 13.46 13.07 10.58
CA HIS A 76 13.76 11.65 10.64
C HIS A 76 12.94 10.90 9.60
N SER A 77 13.52 9.86 8.99
CA SER A 77 12.74 8.88 8.25
C SER A 77 12.04 7.92 9.20
N HIS A 78 10.88 7.38 8.82
CA HIS A 78 10.35 6.23 9.53
C HIS A 78 11.37 5.09 9.53
N SER A 79 11.68 4.54 10.69
CA SER A 79 12.63 3.44 10.82
C SER A 79 12.01 2.28 11.58
N PHE A 80 12.00 1.12 10.93
CA PHE A 80 11.51 -0.11 11.52
C PHE A 80 12.68 -1.07 11.76
N GLU A 81 12.71 -1.69 12.92
CA GLU A 81 13.61 -2.79 13.23
C GLU A 81 12.79 -4.09 13.27
N ASN A 82 13.07 -4.99 12.35
CA ASN A 82 12.44 -6.30 12.25
C ASN A 82 13.43 -7.35 12.74
N ILE A 83 13.14 -7.96 13.88
CA ILE A 83 14.00 -8.94 14.52
C ILE A 83 13.35 -10.32 14.36
N TYR A 84 14.07 -11.22 13.69
CA TYR A 84 13.67 -12.61 13.48
C TYR A 84 14.46 -13.51 14.41
N GLY A 85 13.76 -14.43 15.11
CA GLY A 85 14.37 -15.49 15.90
C GLY A 85 14.87 -16.65 15.04
N ASP A 86 15.23 -17.76 15.72
CA ASP A 86 15.60 -19.01 15.04
C ASP A 86 14.42 -19.58 14.21
N ASN A 87 13.19 -19.32 14.61
CA ASN A 87 11.99 -19.60 13.83
C ASN A 87 11.64 -18.36 12.99
N PRO A 88 11.61 -18.45 11.63
CA PRO A 88 11.27 -17.33 10.76
C PRO A 88 9.87 -16.72 10.98
N ASN A 89 8.98 -17.48 11.65
CA ASN A 89 7.64 -16.99 12.00
C ASN A 89 7.64 -16.14 13.29
N ASP A 90 8.70 -16.20 14.08
CA ASP A 90 8.86 -15.39 15.30
C ASP A 90 9.52 -14.06 14.95
N ARG A 91 8.67 -13.11 14.52
CA ARG A 91 9.09 -11.76 14.20
C ARG A 91 8.62 -10.79 15.27
N SER A 92 9.54 -10.01 15.82
CA SER A 92 9.22 -8.78 16.56
C SER A 92 9.53 -7.54 15.72
N GLN A 93 8.71 -6.51 15.86
CA GLN A 93 8.88 -5.25 15.14
C GLN A 93 8.92 -4.09 16.13
N ARG A 94 9.87 -3.18 15.91
CA ARG A 94 10.00 -1.92 16.66
C ARG A 94 10.04 -0.75 15.68
N VAL A 95 9.49 0.40 16.09
CA VAL A 95 9.61 1.68 15.37
C VAL A 95 10.63 2.51 16.12
N THR A 96 11.80 2.68 15.56
CA THR A 96 12.94 3.34 16.21
C THR A 96 13.02 4.84 15.90
N ALA A 97 12.38 5.28 14.81
CA ALA A 97 12.20 6.68 14.47
C ALA A 97 10.89 6.88 13.68
N GLN A 98 10.32 8.07 13.76
CA GLN A 98 9.12 8.44 13.04
C GLN A 98 9.38 9.75 12.26
N ALA A 99 8.91 9.78 11.01
CA ALA A 99 8.88 10.98 10.17
C ALA A 99 7.75 11.92 10.64
N ASP A 100 7.83 13.17 10.23
CA ASP A 100 6.73 14.12 10.45
C ASP A 100 5.51 13.71 9.61
N PRO A 101 4.27 13.89 10.14
CA PRO A 101 3.04 13.69 9.37
C PRO A 101 2.98 14.62 8.15
N PHE A 102 2.35 14.18 7.06
CA PHE A 102 2.08 15.05 5.92
C PHE A 102 1.12 16.16 6.30
N CYS A 103 1.45 17.39 5.91
CA CYS A 103 0.58 18.55 6.09
C CYS A 103 0.06 19.08 4.73
N ILE A 104 -0.96 19.96 4.79
CA ILE A 104 -1.56 20.55 3.57
C ILE A 104 -0.52 21.34 2.77
N GLU A 105 0.41 22.04 3.44
CA GLU A 105 1.43 22.82 2.75
C GLU A 105 2.38 21.98 1.92
N ASP A 106 2.73 20.77 2.39
CA ASP A 106 3.55 19.81 1.65
C ASP A 106 2.85 19.34 0.36
N LEU A 107 1.53 19.28 0.39
CA LEU A 107 0.69 18.63 -0.62
C LEU A 107 -0.12 19.62 -1.48
N LYS A 108 0.04 20.93 -1.28
CA LYS A 108 -0.76 21.97 -1.96
C LYS A 108 -0.70 21.88 -3.50
N ASP A 109 0.47 21.55 -4.04
CA ASP A 109 0.72 21.47 -5.49
C ASP A 109 0.57 20.05 -6.04
N VAL A 110 0.26 19.07 -5.19
CA VAL A 110 0.06 17.69 -5.61
C VAL A 110 -1.30 17.54 -6.24
N GLN A 111 -1.34 17.05 -7.47
CA GLN A 111 -2.57 16.79 -8.22
C GLN A 111 -2.41 15.56 -9.11
N ALA A 112 -3.38 14.67 -9.07
CA ALA A 112 -3.48 13.49 -9.93
C ALA A 112 -4.96 13.09 -10.09
N ASP A 113 -5.27 12.26 -11.08
CA ASP A 113 -6.63 11.72 -11.21
C ASP A 113 -6.96 10.79 -10.04
N ILE A 114 -5.99 9.96 -9.65
CA ILE A 114 -6.07 9.07 -8.49
C ILE A 114 -4.86 9.34 -7.57
N ILE A 115 -5.13 9.59 -6.28
CA ILE A 115 -4.10 9.67 -5.24
C ILE A 115 -4.27 8.48 -4.31
N HIS A 116 -3.21 7.70 -4.14
CA HIS A 116 -3.13 6.63 -3.15
C HIS A 116 -2.43 7.13 -1.88
N LEU A 117 -3.10 6.98 -0.74
CA LEU A 117 -2.54 7.23 0.59
C LEU A 117 -1.92 5.93 1.10
N GLY A 118 -0.61 5.83 0.99
CA GLY A 118 0.18 4.71 1.50
C GLY A 118 0.51 4.92 2.96
N THR A 119 -0.43 4.55 3.85
CA THR A 119 -0.32 4.78 5.29
C THR A 119 0.56 3.75 5.98
N LEU A 120 1.31 4.16 7.00
CA LEU A 120 2.12 3.29 7.88
C LEU A 120 1.71 3.39 9.34
N LEU A 121 1.39 4.61 9.81
CA LEU A 121 1.01 4.93 11.18
C LEU A 121 -0.23 5.83 11.23
N ALA A 122 -0.92 5.84 12.38
CA ALA A 122 -2.22 6.49 12.51
C ALA A 122 -2.21 8.00 12.25
N ASP A 123 -1.08 8.65 12.54
CA ASP A 123 -0.96 10.11 12.44
C ASP A 123 -0.41 10.58 11.08
N ASP A 124 -0.16 9.67 10.12
CA ASP A 124 0.46 10.01 8.82
C ASP A 124 -0.36 11.05 8.04
N PHE A 125 -1.69 10.96 8.10
CA PHE A 125 -2.62 11.85 7.40
C PHE A 125 -3.77 12.27 8.31
N SER A 126 -3.86 13.55 8.62
CA SER A 126 -5.01 14.09 9.34
C SER A 126 -6.28 14.09 8.48
N LEU A 127 -7.45 14.20 9.12
CA LEU A 127 -8.72 14.32 8.41
C LEU A 127 -8.76 15.54 7.49
N GLU A 128 -8.12 16.66 7.88
CA GLU A 128 -8.01 17.88 7.07
C GLU A 128 -7.20 17.63 5.79
N VAL A 129 -6.10 16.89 5.88
CA VAL A 129 -5.29 16.49 4.72
C VAL A 129 -6.11 15.60 3.78
N ILE A 130 -6.82 14.60 4.31
CA ILE A 130 -7.70 13.73 3.52
C ILE A 130 -8.76 14.57 2.79
N LYS A 131 -9.45 15.48 3.49
CA LYS A 131 -10.45 16.38 2.89
C LYS A 131 -9.84 17.28 1.81
N HIS A 132 -8.66 17.84 2.07
CA HIS A 132 -7.96 18.69 1.10
C HIS A 132 -7.65 17.92 -0.19
N LEU A 133 -7.09 16.72 -0.10
CA LEU A 133 -6.76 15.89 -1.26
C LEU A 133 -8.01 15.40 -2.00
N ALA A 134 -9.06 15.01 -1.27
CA ALA A 134 -10.33 14.58 -1.85
C ALA A 134 -11.06 15.69 -2.62
N SER A 135 -10.80 16.97 -2.30
CA SER A 135 -11.41 18.10 -3.01
C SER A 135 -10.91 18.26 -4.46
N LYS A 136 -9.81 17.59 -4.83
CA LYS A 136 -9.15 17.77 -6.14
C LYS A 136 -8.76 16.45 -6.83
N SER A 137 -8.93 15.30 -6.16
CA SER A 137 -8.52 14.00 -6.69
C SER A 137 -9.42 12.88 -6.17
N THR A 138 -9.48 11.76 -6.87
CA THR A 138 -10.09 10.53 -6.36
C THR A 138 -9.11 9.86 -5.40
N LEU A 139 -9.51 9.62 -4.14
CA LEU A 139 -8.63 9.02 -3.14
C LEU A 139 -8.76 7.50 -3.07
N ALA A 140 -7.63 6.84 -3.03
CA ALA A 140 -7.48 5.45 -2.60
C ALA A 140 -6.61 5.41 -1.34
N ALA A 141 -6.85 4.46 -0.45
CA ALA A 141 -6.03 4.30 0.76
C ALA A 141 -5.85 2.83 1.13
N ASP A 142 -4.70 2.51 1.70
CA ASP A 142 -4.51 1.32 2.53
C ASP A 142 -4.87 1.70 3.98
N VAL A 143 -5.73 0.91 4.62
CA VAL A 143 -6.20 1.23 5.98
C VAL A 143 -5.13 0.97 7.04
N GLN A 144 -4.11 0.20 6.70
CA GLN A 144 -3.09 -0.33 7.60
C GLN A 144 -2.59 0.69 8.63
N GLY A 145 -2.12 1.85 8.17
CA GLY A 145 -1.54 2.87 9.05
C GLY A 145 -2.54 3.43 10.03
N PHE A 146 -3.75 3.76 9.59
CA PHE A 146 -4.81 4.31 10.44
C PHE A 146 -5.17 3.41 11.63
N LEU A 147 -4.80 2.13 11.56
CA LEU A 147 -5.05 1.13 12.60
C LEU A 147 -3.80 0.80 13.44
N ARG A 148 -2.71 1.57 13.30
CA ARG A 148 -1.42 1.32 13.96
C ARG A 148 -0.96 2.52 14.78
N LYS A 149 -0.85 2.34 16.10
CA LYS A 149 -0.29 3.31 17.03
C LYS A 149 1.07 2.83 17.53
N VAL A 150 2.00 3.77 17.68
CA VAL A 150 3.31 3.49 18.26
C VAL A 150 3.35 4.00 19.70
N GLU A 151 3.67 3.11 20.64
CA GLU A 151 3.95 3.45 22.04
C GLU A 151 5.20 2.72 22.49
N ASN A 152 6.19 3.42 23.04
CA ASN A 152 7.45 2.85 23.50
C ASN A 152 8.10 1.96 22.42
N GLU A 153 8.20 2.47 21.20
CA GLU A 153 8.76 1.78 20.02
C GLU A 153 7.96 0.54 19.54
N LYS A 154 6.86 0.19 20.18
CA LYS A 154 6.04 -0.96 19.78
C LYS A 154 4.80 -0.51 19.02
N VAL A 155 4.44 -1.30 18.02
CA VAL A 155 3.21 -1.09 17.24
C VAL A 155 2.05 -1.80 17.93
N TYR A 156 0.97 -1.07 18.16
CA TYR A 156 -0.28 -1.59 18.71
C TYR A 156 -1.43 -1.34 17.75
N PRO A 157 -2.37 -2.28 17.62
CA PRO A 157 -3.61 -2.02 16.90
C PRO A 157 -4.41 -0.94 17.64
N VAL A 158 -5.00 -0.03 16.89
CA VAL A 158 -5.86 1.04 17.40
C VAL A 158 -7.10 1.14 16.52
N ASP A 159 -8.23 1.48 17.13
CA ASP A 159 -9.41 1.85 16.35
C ASP A 159 -9.22 3.27 15.76
N TRP A 160 -9.53 3.43 14.49
CA TRP A 160 -9.51 4.73 13.83
C TRP A 160 -10.74 5.55 14.23
N ALA A 161 -10.57 6.45 15.21
CA ALA A 161 -11.67 7.18 15.82
C ALA A 161 -12.49 8.00 14.80
N GLU A 162 -11.84 8.57 13.78
CA GLU A 162 -12.47 9.41 12.76
C GLU A 162 -12.91 8.61 11.51
N LYS A 163 -12.81 7.27 11.51
CA LYS A 163 -13.06 6.42 10.33
C LYS A 163 -14.32 6.74 9.57
N LYS A 164 -15.46 6.90 10.27
CA LYS A 164 -16.76 7.18 9.63
C LYS A 164 -16.85 8.53 8.94
N GLU A 165 -16.07 9.51 9.39
CA GLU A 165 -16.00 10.79 8.70
C GLU A 165 -14.98 10.73 7.55
N ALA A 166 -13.79 10.21 7.80
CA ALA A 166 -12.71 10.12 6.81
C ALA A 166 -13.09 9.25 5.59
N LEU A 167 -13.76 8.13 5.82
CA LEU A 167 -14.14 7.18 4.77
C LEU A 167 -15.13 7.76 3.76
N LYS A 168 -15.86 8.82 4.08
CA LYS A 168 -16.71 9.54 3.12
C LYS A 168 -15.89 10.20 1.99
N TYR A 169 -14.62 10.45 2.22
CA TYR A 169 -13.70 11.10 1.29
C TYR A 169 -12.78 10.12 0.55
N ILE A 170 -12.78 8.85 0.97
CA ILE A 170 -11.97 7.79 0.35
C ILE A 170 -12.83 6.98 -0.60
N HIS A 171 -12.49 7.03 -1.88
CA HIS A 171 -13.23 6.30 -2.91
C HIS A 171 -12.93 4.81 -2.87
N THR A 172 -11.64 4.44 -2.74
CA THR A 172 -11.18 3.05 -2.75
C THR A 172 -10.40 2.77 -1.47
N LEU A 173 -10.84 1.80 -0.68
CA LEU A 173 -10.17 1.37 0.55
C LEU A 173 -9.70 -0.07 0.43
N LYS A 174 -8.44 -0.33 0.78
CA LYS A 174 -7.90 -1.69 0.93
C LYS A 174 -7.70 -2.03 2.39
N ALA A 175 -8.04 -3.27 2.73
CA ALA A 175 -7.72 -3.90 4.00
C ALA A 175 -7.35 -5.37 3.80
N ASN A 176 -6.51 -5.94 4.65
CA ASN A 176 -6.37 -7.39 4.80
C ASN A 176 -7.37 -7.93 5.84
N GLU A 177 -7.39 -9.27 6.04
CA GLU A 177 -8.32 -9.90 6.99
C GLU A 177 -8.24 -9.31 8.41
N SER A 178 -7.02 -9.15 8.95
CA SER A 178 -6.83 -8.61 10.31
C SER A 178 -7.21 -7.13 10.40
N GLU A 179 -6.86 -6.34 9.40
CA GLU A 179 -7.21 -4.91 9.31
C GLU A 179 -8.73 -4.73 9.17
N MET A 180 -9.36 -5.58 8.39
CA MET A 180 -10.82 -5.62 8.23
C MET A 180 -11.52 -5.87 9.57
N GLU A 181 -11.06 -6.86 10.34
CA GLU A 181 -11.62 -7.16 11.66
C GLU A 181 -11.43 -6.01 12.65
N VAL A 182 -10.24 -5.39 12.69
CA VAL A 182 -9.97 -4.23 13.56
C VAL A 182 -10.84 -3.04 13.16
N LEU A 183 -10.99 -2.79 11.86
CA LEU A 183 -11.76 -1.65 11.35
C LEU A 183 -13.27 -1.79 11.60
N THR A 184 -13.81 -2.98 11.37
CA THR A 184 -15.27 -3.22 11.30
C THR A 184 -15.83 -4.00 12.48
N GLY A 185 -15.03 -4.83 13.12
CA GLY A 185 -15.47 -5.85 14.07
C GLY A 185 -16.08 -7.09 13.41
N CYS A 186 -16.10 -7.17 12.07
CA CYS A 186 -16.63 -8.31 11.32
C CYS A 186 -15.52 -9.24 10.87
N SER A 187 -15.71 -10.55 10.99
CA SER A 187 -14.79 -11.57 10.47
C SER A 187 -15.18 -12.06 9.05
N GLU A 188 -16.44 -11.83 8.65
CA GLU A 188 -16.95 -12.18 7.33
C GLU A 188 -16.67 -11.09 6.29
N PRO A 189 -15.91 -11.37 5.19
CA PRO A 189 -15.50 -10.36 4.22
C PRO A 189 -16.65 -9.64 3.52
N HIS A 190 -17.73 -10.35 3.17
CA HIS A 190 -18.88 -9.74 2.51
C HIS A 190 -19.61 -8.76 3.43
N GLU A 191 -19.81 -9.11 4.70
CA GLU A 191 -20.43 -8.24 5.70
C GLU A 191 -19.58 -7.01 5.97
N ALA A 192 -18.27 -7.21 6.12
CA ALA A 192 -17.31 -6.12 6.33
C ALA A 192 -17.28 -5.14 5.14
N ALA A 193 -17.29 -5.66 3.91
CA ALA A 193 -17.27 -4.83 2.71
C ALA A 193 -18.55 -3.99 2.61
N LEU A 194 -19.72 -4.55 2.91
CA LEU A 194 -20.98 -3.79 2.94
C LEU A 194 -20.97 -2.71 4.02
N LEU A 195 -20.45 -3.01 5.21
CA LEU A 195 -20.36 -2.05 6.31
C LEU A 195 -19.40 -0.89 5.97
N ILE A 196 -18.24 -1.18 5.37
CA ILE A 196 -17.29 -0.16 4.91
C ILE A 196 -17.92 0.71 3.81
N ALA A 197 -18.67 0.10 2.90
CA ALA A 197 -19.39 0.82 1.85
C ALA A 197 -20.51 1.74 2.42
N ASP A 198 -21.21 1.29 3.46
CA ASP A 198 -22.21 2.09 4.17
C ASP A 198 -21.58 3.33 4.84
N TRP A 199 -20.32 3.27 5.24
CA TRP A 199 -19.58 4.42 5.74
C TRP A 199 -19.13 5.41 4.66
N GLY A 200 -19.34 5.09 3.38
CA GLY A 200 -19.15 6.01 2.25
C GLY A 200 -18.17 5.58 1.17
N VAL A 201 -17.38 4.55 1.42
CA VAL A 201 -16.40 4.00 0.46
C VAL A 201 -17.13 3.43 -0.77
N LYS A 202 -16.63 3.75 -1.98
CA LYS A 202 -17.26 3.28 -3.23
C LYS A 202 -16.72 1.94 -3.72
N THR A 203 -15.45 1.69 -3.45
CA THR A 203 -14.78 0.43 -3.80
C THR A 203 -14.01 -0.09 -2.60
N VAL A 204 -14.34 -1.28 -2.14
CA VAL A 204 -13.69 -1.97 -1.01
C VAL A 204 -12.89 -3.13 -1.55
N LEU A 205 -11.61 -3.19 -1.22
CA LEU A 205 -10.67 -4.26 -1.59
C LEU A 205 -10.27 -5.01 -0.31
N LEU A 206 -10.65 -6.27 -0.18
CA LEU A 206 -10.28 -7.12 0.94
C LEU A 206 -9.33 -8.21 0.44
N THR A 207 -8.06 -8.16 0.87
CA THR A 207 -7.07 -9.19 0.53
C THR A 207 -7.10 -10.31 1.56
N LEU A 208 -7.24 -11.56 1.09
CA LEU A 208 -7.56 -12.74 1.89
C LEU A 208 -6.44 -13.81 1.82
N GLY A 209 -5.21 -13.37 1.61
CA GLY A 209 -4.05 -14.25 1.53
C GLY A 209 -4.13 -15.24 0.39
N ASP A 210 -4.02 -16.53 0.69
CA ASP A 210 -4.10 -17.64 -0.27
C ASP A 210 -5.49 -17.90 -0.83
N LYS A 211 -6.53 -17.27 -0.25
CA LYS A 211 -7.90 -17.29 -0.76
C LYS A 211 -8.15 -16.24 -1.85
N GLY A 212 -7.17 -15.38 -2.15
CA GLY A 212 -7.29 -14.32 -3.14
C GLY A 212 -7.76 -13.00 -2.55
N SER A 213 -8.72 -12.34 -3.18
CA SER A 213 -9.28 -11.07 -2.69
C SER A 213 -10.73 -10.90 -3.10
N LEU A 214 -11.46 -10.11 -2.32
CA LEU A 214 -12.83 -9.71 -2.59
C LEU A 214 -12.86 -8.23 -2.93
N ILE A 215 -13.50 -7.88 -4.03
CA ILE A 215 -13.77 -6.49 -4.40
C ILE A 215 -15.27 -6.25 -4.34
N TYR A 216 -15.69 -5.21 -3.61
CA TYR A 216 -17.06 -4.72 -3.65
C TYR A 216 -17.10 -3.35 -4.30
N SER A 217 -17.91 -3.17 -5.32
CA SER A 217 -18.13 -1.86 -5.96
C SER A 217 -19.46 -1.83 -6.70
N GLY A 218 -20.15 -0.70 -6.64
CA GLY A 218 -21.41 -0.50 -7.38
C GLY A 218 -22.52 -1.49 -7.05
N GLY A 219 -22.55 -2.05 -5.83
CA GLY A 219 -23.52 -3.04 -5.41
C GLY A 219 -23.18 -4.48 -5.82
N GLN A 220 -22.02 -4.73 -6.39
CA GLN A 220 -21.57 -6.04 -6.86
C GLN A 220 -20.29 -6.49 -6.17
N PHE A 221 -20.18 -7.80 -5.98
CA PHE A 221 -18.99 -8.47 -5.49
C PHE A 221 -18.24 -9.13 -6.65
N TYR A 222 -16.92 -9.07 -6.59
CA TYR A 222 -16.00 -9.71 -7.52
C TYR A 222 -15.01 -10.53 -6.69
N ASP A 223 -15.09 -11.86 -6.84
CA ASP A 223 -14.15 -12.80 -6.21
C ASP A 223 -12.93 -12.95 -7.11
N ILE A 224 -11.79 -12.48 -6.63
CA ILE A 224 -10.53 -12.52 -7.38
C ILE A 224 -9.70 -13.69 -6.86
N PRO A 225 -9.32 -14.65 -7.72
CA PRO A 225 -8.58 -15.83 -7.28
C PRO A 225 -7.16 -15.48 -6.87
N ALA A 226 -6.58 -16.25 -5.93
CA ALA A 226 -5.14 -16.34 -5.78
C ALA A 226 -4.58 -17.24 -6.89
N TYR A 227 -3.50 -16.81 -7.54
CA TYR A 227 -2.83 -17.64 -8.53
C TYR A 227 -1.80 -18.55 -7.87
N PRO A 228 -1.63 -19.79 -8.36
CA PRO A 228 -0.64 -20.70 -7.79
C PRO A 228 0.79 -20.14 -7.85
N THR A 229 1.53 -20.27 -6.76
CA THR A 229 2.95 -19.96 -6.69
C THR A 229 3.75 -21.22 -6.34
N LEU A 230 4.96 -21.33 -6.87
CA LEU A 230 5.86 -22.46 -6.58
C LEU A 230 6.32 -22.45 -5.11
N GLN A 231 6.54 -21.26 -4.57
CA GLN A 231 6.95 -21.05 -3.19
C GLN A 231 6.61 -19.63 -2.72
N VAL A 232 6.43 -19.49 -1.44
CA VAL A 232 6.34 -18.18 -0.76
C VAL A 232 7.68 -17.91 -0.10
N VAL A 233 8.42 -16.94 -0.63
CA VAL A 233 9.73 -16.51 -0.12
C VAL A 233 9.58 -15.33 0.83
N ASP A 234 8.81 -14.31 0.40
CA ASP A 234 8.62 -13.08 1.18
C ASP A 234 7.30 -12.41 0.80
N ALA A 235 6.44 -12.19 1.78
CA ALA A 235 5.14 -11.51 1.60
C ALA A 235 5.19 -10.01 1.89
N THR A 236 6.34 -9.46 2.30
CA THR A 236 6.49 -8.03 2.60
C THR A 236 6.22 -7.19 1.36
N GLY A 237 5.35 -6.19 1.45
CA GLY A 237 4.99 -5.32 0.34
C GLY A 237 4.01 -5.95 -0.68
N CYS A 238 3.44 -7.14 -0.42
CA CYS A 238 2.40 -7.70 -1.31
C CYS A 238 1.15 -6.83 -1.34
N GLY A 239 0.74 -6.24 -0.21
CA GLY A 239 -0.38 -5.31 -0.16
C GLY A 239 -0.16 -4.07 -1.03
N ASP A 240 1.03 -3.48 -0.93
CA ASP A 240 1.43 -2.31 -1.73
C ASP A 240 1.53 -2.66 -3.22
N THR A 241 2.07 -3.84 -3.53
CA THR A 241 2.13 -4.38 -4.90
C THR A 241 0.72 -4.60 -5.48
N TYR A 242 -0.21 -5.13 -4.66
CA TYR A 242 -1.61 -5.28 -5.05
C TYR A 242 -2.23 -3.93 -5.39
N MET A 243 -2.10 -2.94 -4.50
CA MET A 243 -2.64 -1.60 -4.73
C MET A 243 -2.01 -0.93 -5.95
N ALA A 244 -0.70 -1.07 -6.15
CA ALA A 244 -0.01 -0.54 -7.31
C ALA A 244 -0.57 -1.10 -8.63
N GLY A 245 -0.70 -2.42 -8.73
CA GLY A 245 -1.25 -3.08 -9.92
C GLY A 245 -2.72 -2.77 -10.15
N TYR A 246 -3.52 -2.79 -9.08
CA TYR A 246 -4.93 -2.47 -9.14
C TYR A 246 -5.17 -1.04 -9.62
N LEU A 247 -4.56 -0.05 -8.99
CA LEU A 247 -4.75 1.36 -9.33
C LEU A 247 -4.15 1.70 -10.69
N TYR A 248 -3.03 1.08 -11.07
CA TYR A 248 -2.47 1.21 -12.42
C TYR A 248 -3.48 0.79 -13.49
N LYS A 249 -4.09 -0.40 -13.37
CA LYS A 249 -5.10 -0.85 -14.33
C LYS A 249 -6.39 -0.02 -14.26
N ARG A 250 -6.82 0.39 -13.08
CA ARG A 250 -7.98 1.29 -12.92
C ARG A 250 -7.74 2.66 -13.57
N SER A 251 -6.53 3.20 -13.49
CA SER A 251 -6.17 4.46 -14.16
C SER A 251 -6.21 4.38 -15.69
N GLN A 252 -6.17 3.17 -16.24
CA GLN A 252 -6.30 2.87 -17.67
C GLN A 252 -7.75 2.54 -18.07
N GLY A 253 -8.70 2.54 -17.12
CA GLY A 253 -10.10 2.24 -17.39
C GLY A 253 -10.47 0.74 -17.39
N ALA A 254 -9.57 -0.15 -16.95
CA ALA A 254 -9.87 -1.57 -16.79
C ALA A 254 -11.06 -1.79 -15.83
N SER A 255 -11.82 -2.86 -15.99
CA SER A 255 -12.89 -3.25 -15.07
C SER A 255 -12.34 -3.57 -13.66
N TYR A 256 -13.21 -3.67 -12.66
CA TYR A 256 -12.82 -4.03 -11.30
C TYR A 256 -12.17 -5.42 -11.24
N GLU A 257 -12.75 -6.37 -11.97
CA GLU A 257 -12.28 -7.75 -12.05
C GLU A 257 -10.92 -7.84 -12.76
N GLU A 258 -10.76 -7.22 -13.94
CA GLU A 258 -9.49 -7.19 -14.66
C GLU A 258 -8.36 -6.56 -13.82
N ALA A 259 -8.64 -5.45 -13.14
CA ALA A 259 -7.67 -4.80 -12.27
C ALA A 259 -7.32 -5.66 -11.06
N GLY A 260 -8.29 -6.33 -10.46
CA GLY A 260 -8.09 -7.27 -9.34
C GLY A 260 -7.26 -8.48 -9.76
N CYS A 261 -7.60 -9.12 -10.87
CA CYS A 261 -6.85 -10.27 -11.41
C CYS A 261 -5.39 -9.88 -11.72
N PHE A 262 -5.17 -8.73 -12.34
CA PHE A 262 -3.83 -8.22 -12.63
C PHE A 262 -3.02 -8.01 -11.34
N ALA A 263 -3.61 -7.38 -10.33
CA ALA A 263 -2.99 -7.16 -9.03
C ALA A 263 -2.63 -8.47 -8.31
N ALA A 264 -3.54 -9.45 -8.33
CA ALA A 264 -3.30 -10.78 -7.76
C ALA A 264 -2.16 -11.53 -8.46
N ALA A 265 -2.08 -11.44 -9.80
CA ALA A 265 -0.98 -12.02 -10.57
C ALA A 265 0.38 -11.36 -10.26
N MET A 266 0.41 -10.04 -10.05
CA MET A 266 1.60 -9.33 -9.56
C MET A 266 2.05 -9.85 -8.19
N CYS A 267 1.11 -10.02 -7.25
CA CYS A 267 1.42 -10.58 -5.93
C CYS A 267 2.01 -11.98 -6.02
N THR A 268 1.49 -12.83 -6.92
CA THR A 268 2.03 -14.18 -7.16
C THR A 268 3.50 -14.14 -7.57
N ILE A 269 3.89 -13.21 -8.44
CA ILE A 269 5.29 -13.04 -8.84
C ILE A 269 6.11 -12.49 -7.67
N LYS A 270 5.59 -11.47 -6.95
CA LYS A 270 6.27 -10.84 -5.82
C LYS A 270 6.60 -11.84 -4.71
N LEU A 271 5.70 -12.75 -4.39
CA LEU A 271 5.87 -13.76 -3.34
C LEU A 271 7.10 -14.68 -3.56
N GLN A 272 7.59 -14.82 -4.79
CA GLN A 272 8.66 -15.76 -5.18
C GLN A 272 10.08 -15.22 -4.93
N SER A 273 10.21 -13.96 -4.47
CA SER A 273 11.52 -13.33 -4.23
C SER A 273 11.49 -12.37 -3.05
N HIS A 274 12.67 -12.14 -2.45
CA HIS A 274 12.83 -11.07 -1.48
C HIS A 274 12.77 -9.69 -2.13
N GLY A 275 12.39 -8.68 -1.36
CA GLY A 275 12.37 -7.28 -1.80
C GLY A 275 11.12 -6.92 -2.62
N PRO A 276 11.13 -5.81 -3.37
CA PRO A 276 9.98 -5.32 -4.10
C PRO A 276 9.66 -6.19 -5.33
N PHE A 277 8.49 -5.93 -5.93
CA PHE A 277 8.10 -6.56 -7.19
C PHE A 277 9.15 -6.34 -8.28
N ASN A 278 9.57 -7.43 -8.93
CA ASN A 278 10.61 -7.45 -9.97
C ASN A 278 10.15 -8.11 -11.28
N GLY A 279 8.84 -8.38 -11.41
CA GLY A 279 8.26 -8.99 -12.62
C GLY A 279 8.11 -8.01 -13.78
N THR A 280 7.59 -8.52 -14.90
CA THR A 280 7.23 -7.75 -16.08
C THR A 280 5.76 -7.94 -16.44
N GLU A 281 5.22 -7.06 -17.27
CA GLU A 281 3.81 -7.15 -17.71
C GLU A 281 3.58 -8.44 -18.53
N GLU A 282 4.60 -8.93 -19.29
CA GLU A 282 4.55 -10.21 -19.99
C GLU A 282 4.41 -11.40 -19.01
N ALA A 283 5.15 -11.37 -17.89
CA ALA A 283 5.06 -12.43 -16.89
C ALA A 283 3.68 -12.42 -16.19
N ILE A 284 3.12 -11.23 -15.92
CA ILE A 284 1.77 -11.09 -15.38
C ILE A 284 0.75 -11.69 -16.38
N ASN A 285 0.82 -11.29 -17.63
CA ASN A 285 -0.08 -11.76 -18.69
C ASN A 285 0.03 -13.28 -18.93
N ALA A 286 1.21 -13.87 -18.74
CA ALA A 286 1.39 -15.32 -18.80
C ALA A 286 0.61 -16.04 -17.69
N ILE A 287 0.61 -15.51 -16.46
CA ILE A 287 -0.19 -16.04 -15.35
C ILE A 287 -1.68 -15.93 -15.67
N LEU A 288 -2.14 -14.75 -16.11
CA LEU A 288 -3.55 -14.51 -16.45
C LEU A 288 -4.05 -15.42 -17.57
N SER A 289 -3.21 -15.70 -18.57
CA SER A 289 -3.55 -16.57 -19.70
C SER A 289 -3.54 -18.07 -19.35
N GLY A 290 -2.82 -18.47 -18.31
CA GLY A 290 -2.71 -19.86 -17.87
C GLY A 290 -3.92 -20.34 -17.03
N VAL A 291 -4.74 -19.43 -16.56
CA VAL A 291 -5.98 -19.75 -15.83
C VAL A 291 -7.09 -19.99 -16.85
N LYS A 292 -7.37 -21.25 -17.14
CA LYS A 292 -8.61 -21.63 -17.80
C LYS A 292 -9.73 -21.53 -16.77
N HIS A 293 -10.61 -20.56 -16.94
CA HIS A 293 -11.88 -20.46 -16.19
C HIS A 293 -12.78 -21.67 -16.44
#